data_affb44a66085fc0ce8f06a15c0ae05c6
#
_entry.id   affb44a66085fc0ce8f06a15c0ae05c6
#
_cell.length_a   1.000
_cell.length_b   1.000
_cell.length_c   1.000
_cell.angle_alpha   90.00
_cell.angle_beta   90.00
_cell.angle_gamma   90.00
#
_symmetry.space_group_name_H-M   'P 1'
#
loop_
_entity.id
_entity.type
_entity.pdbx_description
1 polymer ?
#
loop_
_entity_poly.entity_id
_entity_poly.type
_entity_poly.pdbx_seq_one_letter_code
_entity_poly.pdbx_strand_id
1 'polypeptide(L)'
;MPELLDLVAGATIALDKPLTWSSFSLVNKFRCEACRYLGIKKLKVGHAGTLDPLATGVMILCTGKHTKRIDELQAGRKEYIADIRLGQTTPTFDLETEPDAYFPTGHITREAVEEVLKSFIGTIEQVPPAFSAVKVDGRRAYDLARKGRDFELKAKTLVIDELELLDYDLPRLRIRVVCSKGTYIRALARDIGTALGSGGHLTALQRTRVGDFTLDQCFRVEDIQAFLREHVAPRSDEE
;
A
#
# COMPACT_ATOMS: atom_id res chain seq x y z
N MET A 1 -26.20 20.97 -7.44
CA MET A 1 -25.12 20.28 -8.15
C MET A 1 -24.00 20.12 -7.14
N PRO A 2 -23.27 19.02 -7.08
CA PRO A 2 -22.08 18.95 -6.23
C PRO A 2 -21.10 20.06 -6.65
N GLU A 3 -20.44 20.65 -5.65
CA GLU A 3 -19.44 21.70 -5.86
C GLU A 3 -18.26 21.11 -6.62
N LEU A 4 -17.85 21.77 -7.73
CA LEU A 4 -16.71 21.33 -8.54
C LEU A 4 -15.40 21.54 -7.76
N LEU A 5 -14.48 20.60 -7.87
CA LEU A 5 -13.18 20.64 -7.22
C LEU A 5 -12.27 21.70 -7.85
N ASP A 6 -11.65 22.54 -7.03
CA ASP A 6 -10.53 23.39 -7.44
C ASP A 6 -9.19 22.69 -7.09
N LEU A 7 -8.55 22.12 -8.11
CA LEU A 7 -7.29 21.40 -7.92
C LEU A 7 -6.11 22.33 -7.58
N VAL A 8 -6.19 23.60 -7.95
CA VAL A 8 -5.11 24.59 -7.67
C VAL A 8 -5.20 25.06 -6.23
N ALA A 9 -6.41 25.38 -5.75
CA ALA A 9 -6.63 25.71 -4.34
C ALA A 9 -6.32 24.50 -3.44
N GLY A 10 -6.82 23.32 -3.81
CA GLY A 10 -6.53 22.06 -3.13
C GLY A 10 -7.72 21.12 -3.11
N ALA A 11 -7.46 19.88 -3.48
CA ALA A 11 -8.44 18.78 -3.45
C ALA A 11 -7.80 17.51 -2.90
N THR A 12 -8.65 16.62 -2.36
CA THR A 12 -8.28 15.26 -1.94
C THR A 12 -9.08 14.29 -2.79
N ILE A 13 -8.40 13.36 -3.45
CA ILE A 13 -8.97 12.49 -4.48
C ILE A 13 -8.48 11.07 -4.21
N ALA A 14 -9.38 10.08 -4.28
CA ALA A 14 -9.04 8.67 -4.16
C ALA A 14 -9.00 8.02 -5.55
N LEU A 15 -7.92 7.32 -5.84
CA LEU A 15 -7.69 6.57 -7.09
C LEU A 15 -7.41 5.11 -6.76
N ASP A 16 -7.91 4.21 -7.60
CA ASP A 16 -7.52 2.81 -7.59
C ASP A 16 -6.19 2.65 -8.35
N LYS A 17 -5.13 2.34 -7.62
CA LYS A 17 -3.81 2.11 -8.22
C LYS A 17 -3.79 0.74 -8.92
N PRO A 18 -3.58 0.68 -10.23
CA PRO A 18 -3.50 -0.60 -10.92
C PRO A 18 -2.20 -1.35 -10.59
N LEU A 19 -2.23 -2.65 -10.84
CA LEU A 19 -1.06 -3.53 -10.73
C LEU A 19 0.09 -3.03 -11.60
N THR A 20 1.32 -3.27 -11.18
CA THR A 20 2.59 -2.90 -11.81
C THR A 20 2.93 -1.41 -11.84
N TRP A 21 1.99 -0.55 -11.45
CA TRP A 21 2.27 0.89 -11.36
C TRP A 21 2.94 1.24 -10.03
N SER A 22 3.97 2.07 -10.09
CA SER A 22 4.47 2.72 -8.89
C SER A 22 3.52 3.82 -8.42
N SER A 23 3.53 4.11 -7.11
CA SER A 23 2.78 5.26 -6.57
C SER A 23 3.16 6.57 -7.25
N PHE A 24 4.44 6.74 -7.60
CA PHE A 24 4.93 7.93 -8.33
C PHE A 24 4.37 8.00 -9.75
N SER A 25 4.27 6.88 -10.47
CA SER A 25 3.70 6.83 -11.83
C SER A 25 2.24 7.29 -11.82
N LEU A 26 1.45 6.87 -10.82
CA LEU A 26 0.07 7.30 -10.67
C LEU A 26 -0.05 8.80 -10.41
N VAL A 27 0.74 9.33 -9.45
CA VAL A 27 0.80 10.78 -9.16
C VAL A 27 1.17 11.56 -10.42
N ASN A 28 2.16 11.10 -11.17
CA ASN A 28 2.63 11.76 -12.38
C ASN A 28 1.58 11.75 -13.49
N LYS A 29 0.90 10.61 -13.70
CA LYS A 29 -0.19 10.50 -14.68
C LYS A 29 -1.31 11.48 -14.36
N PHE A 30 -1.82 11.46 -13.11
CA PHE A 30 -2.87 12.38 -12.67
C PHE A 30 -2.44 13.84 -12.85
N ARG A 31 -1.23 14.21 -12.40
CA ARG A 31 -0.70 15.56 -12.53
C ARG A 31 -0.62 16.03 -13.98
N CYS A 32 -0.13 15.18 -14.89
CA CYS A 32 -0.03 15.53 -16.30
C CYS A 32 -1.40 15.78 -16.95
N GLU A 33 -2.38 14.91 -16.68
CA GLU A 33 -3.74 15.07 -17.20
C GLU A 33 -4.42 16.30 -16.61
N ALA A 34 -4.30 16.54 -15.30
CA ALA A 34 -4.84 17.72 -14.65
C ALA A 34 -4.22 19.03 -15.16
N CYS A 35 -2.89 19.05 -15.33
CA CYS A 35 -2.21 20.22 -15.92
C CYS A 35 -2.69 20.50 -17.35
N ARG A 36 -2.88 19.46 -18.17
CA ARG A 36 -3.40 19.59 -19.53
C ARG A 36 -4.83 20.12 -19.54
N TYR A 37 -5.69 19.56 -18.69
CA TYR A 37 -7.10 19.98 -18.56
C TYR A 37 -7.24 21.44 -18.13
N LEU A 38 -6.43 21.88 -17.17
CA LEU A 38 -6.47 23.23 -16.60
C LEU A 38 -5.65 24.27 -17.41
N GLY A 39 -4.93 23.87 -18.45
CA GLY A 39 -4.05 24.78 -19.21
C GLY A 39 -2.86 25.33 -18.42
N ILE A 40 -2.40 24.63 -17.35
CA ILE A 40 -1.34 25.12 -16.46
C ILE A 40 -0.04 24.31 -16.61
N LYS A 41 1.10 24.96 -16.35
CA LYS A 41 2.42 24.31 -16.45
C LYS A 41 2.78 23.43 -15.25
N LYS A 42 2.21 23.72 -14.07
CA LYS A 42 2.57 23.03 -12.80
C LYS A 42 1.35 22.91 -11.89
N LEU A 43 1.19 21.72 -11.31
CA LEU A 43 0.25 21.47 -10.24
C LEU A 43 1.00 20.72 -9.14
N LYS A 44 0.86 21.19 -7.90
CA LYS A 44 1.41 20.48 -6.74
C LYS A 44 0.51 19.29 -6.44
N VAL A 45 1.06 18.07 -6.54
CA VAL A 45 0.36 16.81 -6.24
C VAL A 45 1.26 15.94 -5.38
N GLY A 46 0.69 15.36 -4.32
CA GLY A 46 1.34 14.38 -3.47
C GLY A 46 0.38 13.24 -3.13
N HIS A 47 0.86 12.18 -2.48
CA HIS A 47 0.02 11.04 -2.09
C HIS A 47 0.15 10.75 -0.58
N ALA A 48 -0.93 10.21 0.01
CA ALA A 48 -0.98 9.83 1.42
C ALA A 48 -0.76 8.32 1.61
N GLY A 49 0.49 7.87 1.44
CA GLY A 49 0.90 6.49 1.67
C GLY A 49 1.21 5.70 0.40
N THR A 50 2.46 5.28 0.32
CA THR A 50 2.97 4.46 -0.80
C THR A 50 2.27 3.10 -0.86
N LEU A 51 2.03 2.62 -2.08
CA LEU A 51 1.77 1.23 -2.41
C LEU A 51 2.90 0.71 -3.29
N ASP A 52 3.32 -0.51 -3.03
CA ASP A 52 4.34 -1.19 -3.83
C ASP A 52 3.81 -1.44 -5.26
N PRO A 53 4.68 -1.66 -6.27
CA PRO A 53 4.24 -1.89 -7.65
C PRO A 53 3.29 -3.07 -7.78
N LEU A 54 3.52 -4.17 -7.04
CA LEU A 54 2.68 -5.37 -7.07
C LEU A 54 1.42 -5.27 -6.19
N ALA A 55 1.20 -4.15 -5.50
CA ALA A 55 -0.03 -3.89 -4.76
C ALA A 55 -1.00 -3.03 -5.58
N THR A 56 -2.30 -3.21 -5.36
CA THR A 56 -3.39 -2.45 -5.97
C THR A 56 -4.23 -1.72 -4.93
N GLY A 57 -5.19 -0.90 -5.38
CA GLY A 57 -6.23 -0.36 -4.51
C GLY A 57 -6.05 1.09 -4.12
N VAL A 58 -6.73 1.49 -3.06
CA VAL A 58 -6.95 2.88 -2.63
C VAL A 58 -5.64 3.65 -2.50
N MET A 59 -5.50 4.71 -3.29
CA MET A 59 -4.42 5.67 -3.19
C MET A 59 -4.95 7.09 -3.16
N ILE A 60 -4.74 7.78 -2.04
CA ILE A 60 -5.20 9.17 -1.85
C ILE A 60 -4.17 10.12 -2.44
N LEU A 61 -4.60 10.96 -3.38
CA LEU A 61 -3.85 12.09 -3.92
C LEU A 61 -4.36 13.38 -3.30
N CYS A 62 -3.43 14.29 -3.02
CA CYS A 62 -3.71 15.64 -2.56
C CYS A 62 -3.12 16.64 -3.53
N THR A 63 -3.90 17.68 -3.89
CA THR A 63 -3.44 18.76 -4.75
C THR A 63 -3.34 20.08 -4.00
N GLY A 64 -2.66 21.09 -4.54
CA GLY A 64 -2.60 22.44 -4.00
C GLY A 64 -2.29 22.49 -2.50
N LYS A 65 -3.12 23.21 -1.76
CA LYS A 65 -3.00 23.38 -0.29
C LYS A 65 -3.29 22.08 0.47
N HIS A 66 -4.09 21.14 -0.08
CA HIS A 66 -4.38 19.86 0.56
C HIS A 66 -3.16 18.95 0.68
N THR A 67 -2.06 19.23 -0.05
CA THR A 67 -0.79 18.52 0.20
C THR A 67 -0.24 18.69 1.62
N LYS A 68 -0.69 19.69 2.39
CA LYS A 68 -0.35 19.85 3.81
C LYS A 68 -1.10 18.87 4.72
N ARG A 69 -2.19 18.25 4.23
CA ARG A 69 -2.98 17.24 4.96
C ARG A 69 -2.49 15.81 4.76
N ILE A 70 -1.45 15.60 3.96
CA ILE A 70 -0.93 14.26 3.64
C ILE A 70 -0.60 13.46 4.91
N ASP A 71 0.05 14.07 5.90
CA ASP A 71 0.43 13.38 7.13
C ASP A 71 -0.78 12.97 7.97
N GLU A 72 -1.84 13.80 8.01
CA GLU A 72 -3.12 13.52 8.64
C GLU A 72 -3.80 12.32 7.98
N LEU A 73 -3.97 12.37 6.66
CA LEU A 73 -4.58 11.29 5.88
C LEU A 73 -3.77 9.97 5.96
N GLN A 74 -2.45 10.10 6.00
CA GLN A 74 -1.56 8.96 6.17
C GLN A 74 -1.65 8.34 7.57
N ALA A 75 -2.11 9.05 8.59
CA ALA A 75 -2.28 8.53 9.94
C ALA A 75 -3.49 7.59 10.07
N GLY A 76 -4.50 7.70 9.20
CA GLY A 76 -5.70 6.86 9.20
C GLY A 76 -5.39 5.36 9.12
N ARG A 77 -6.28 4.53 9.65
CA ARG A 77 -6.21 3.06 9.54
C ARG A 77 -6.24 2.62 8.08
N LYS A 78 -5.60 1.51 7.77
CA LYS A 78 -5.61 0.89 6.45
C LYS A 78 -6.20 -0.50 6.55
N GLU A 79 -6.96 -0.85 5.52
CA GLU A 79 -7.45 -2.21 5.35
C GLU A 79 -6.88 -2.79 4.07
N TYR A 80 -6.51 -4.06 4.16
CA TYR A 80 -5.94 -4.81 3.04
C TYR A 80 -6.58 -6.18 2.93
N ILE A 81 -6.71 -6.65 1.68
CA ILE A 81 -6.86 -8.06 1.34
C ILE A 81 -5.52 -8.52 0.80
N ALA A 82 -4.99 -9.61 1.37
CA ALA A 82 -3.68 -10.13 1.03
C ALA A 82 -3.75 -11.64 0.75
N ASP A 83 -3.15 -12.08 -0.35
CA ASP A 83 -2.88 -13.48 -0.62
C ASP A 83 -1.44 -13.78 -0.20
N ILE A 84 -1.28 -14.80 0.64
CA ILE A 84 0.00 -15.28 1.14
C ILE A 84 0.22 -16.68 0.59
N ARG A 85 1.40 -16.93 0.06
CA ARG A 85 1.87 -18.29 -0.26
C ARG A 85 2.79 -18.76 0.85
N LEU A 86 2.43 -19.89 1.46
CA LEU A 86 3.26 -20.63 2.42
C LEU A 86 4.19 -21.60 1.69
N GLY A 87 5.19 -22.11 2.42
CA GLY A 87 6.11 -23.13 1.93
C GLY A 87 7.30 -22.58 1.16
N GLN A 88 7.43 -21.28 1.02
CA GLN A 88 8.60 -20.65 0.40
C GLN A 88 8.79 -19.21 0.88
N THR A 89 10.02 -18.72 0.82
CA THR A 89 10.37 -17.33 1.07
C THR A 89 10.90 -16.66 -0.18
N THR A 90 10.87 -15.33 -0.19
CA THR A 90 11.54 -14.49 -1.19
C THR A 90 12.28 -13.36 -0.48
N PRO A 91 13.39 -12.82 -1.00
CA PRO A 91 14.13 -11.72 -0.39
C PRO A 91 13.31 -10.44 -0.20
N THR A 92 12.32 -10.19 -1.05
CA THR A 92 11.43 -9.01 -1.00
C THR A 92 10.13 -9.26 -0.21
N PHE A 93 9.87 -10.52 0.19
CA PHE A 93 8.63 -11.01 0.83
C PHE A 93 7.39 -10.84 -0.05
N ASP A 94 7.60 -10.77 -1.38
CA ASP A 94 6.59 -10.72 -2.44
C ASP A 94 7.12 -11.34 -3.74
N LEU A 95 6.45 -11.12 -4.87
CA LEU A 95 6.82 -11.66 -6.18
C LEU A 95 7.81 -10.78 -6.97
N GLU A 96 8.44 -9.77 -6.38
CA GLU A 96 9.49 -8.98 -7.05
C GLU A 96 10.79 -9.78 -7.24
N THR A 97 11.00 -10.81 -6.42
CA THR A 97 12.17 -11.71 -6.51
C THR A 97 11.75 -13.16 -6.50
N GLU A 98 12.60 -14.01 -7.09
CA GLU A 98 12.43 -15.46 -7.06
C GLU A 98 12.55 -16.02 -5.64
N PRO A 99 11.95 -17.20 -5.36
CA PRO A 99 12.10 -17.87 -4.08
C PRO A 99 13.56 -18.22 -3.77
N ASP A 100 13.95 -17.98 -2.52
CA ASP A 100 15.29 -18.26 -1.98
C ASP A 100 15.33 -19.48 -1.04
N ALA A 101 14.19 -19.92 -0.50
CA ALA A 101 14.08 -21.11 0.32
C ALA A 101 12.69 -21.76 0.23
N TYR A 102 12.65 -23.09 0.50
CA TYR A 102 11.43 -23.90 0.46
C TYR A 102 11.25 -24.66 1.77
N PHE A 103 10.00 -24.80 2.20
CA PHE A 103 9.61 -25.39 3.49
C PHE A 103 8.40 -26.31 3.32
N PRO A 104 8.25 -27.33 4.19
CA PRO A 104 7.04 -28.15 4.21
C PRO A 104 5.82 -27.33 4.64
N THR A 105 4.64 -27.72 4.14
CA THR A 105 3.34 -27.13 4.52
C THR A 105 2.34 -28.15 5.03
N GLY A 106 2.62 -29.47 4.89
CA GLY A 106 1.69 -30.54 5.24
C GLY A 106 1.30 -30.64 6.72
N HIS A 107 2.03 -29.95 7.60
CA HIS A 107 1.72 -29.89 9.03
C HIS A 107 0.80 -28.73 9.41
N ILE A 108 0.52 -27.82 8.46
CA ILE A 108 -0.25 -26.60 8.72
C ILE A 108 -1.74 -26.93 8.60
N THR A 109 -2.50 -26.76 9.67
CA THR A 109 -3.96 -26.90 9.67
C THR A 109 -4.63 -25.53 9.68
N ARG A 110 -5.93 -25.50 9.35
CA ARG A 110 -6.73 -24.26 9.43
C ARG A 110 -6.72 -23.69 10.84
N GLU A 111 -6.88 -24.55 11.85
CA GLU A 111 -6.90 -24.14 13.26
C GLU A 111 -5.57 -23.53 13.69
N ALA A 112 -4.45 -24.11 13.26
CA ALA A 112 -3.11 -23.54 13.50
C ALA A 112 -2.94 -22.15 12.86
N VAL A 113 -3.43 -21.96 11.64
CA VAL A 113 -3.44 -20.65 10.97
C VAL A 113 -4.27 -19.65 11.76
N GLU A 114 -5.51 -19.99 12.13
CA GLU A 114 -6.41 -19.10 12.88
C GLU A 114 -5.82 -18.70 14.24
N GLU A 115 -5.14 -19.62 14.94
CA GLU A 115 -4.45 -19.33 16.20
C GLU A 115 -3.26 -18.39 16.00
N VAL A 116 -2.43 -18.63 15.00
CA VAL A 116 -1.31 -17.76 14.65
C VAL A 116 -1.83 -16.36 14.28
N LEU A 117 -2.86 -16.23 13.45
CA LEU A 117 -3.43 -14.93 13.11
C LEU A 117 -3.91 -14.17 14.36
N LYS A 118 -4.56 -14.84 15.31
CA LYS A 118 -4.99 -14.22 16.57
C LYS A 118 -3.82 -13.65 17.37
N SER A 119 -2.65 -14.30 17.34
CA SER A 119 -1.46 -13.84 18.06
C SER A 119 -0.86 -12.54 17.52
N PHE A 120 -1.18 -12.17 16.30
CA PHE A 120 -0.75 -10.90 15.68
C PHE A 120 -1.72 -9.74 15.91
N ILE A 121 -2.91 -9.97 16.50
CA ILE A 121 -3.85 -8.90 16.80
C ILE A 121 -3.37 -8.11 18.02
N GLY A 122 -3.47 -6.78 17.94
CA GLY A 122 -3.01 -5.86 18.99
C GLY A 122 -1.68 -5.21 18.66
N THR A 123 -0.88 -4.94 19.68
CA THR A 123 0.44 -4.30 19.53
C THR A 123 1.49 -5.35 19.19
N ILE A 124 2.20 -5.15 18.08
CA ILE A 124 3.28 -6.02 17.61
C ILE A 124 4.57 -5.26 17.38
N GLU A 125 5.70 -5.97 17.49
CA GLU A 125 7.00 -5.49 17.02
C GLU A 125 7.29 -6.08 15.65
N GLN A 126 7.43 -5.23 14.63
CA GLN A 126 7.68 -5.66 13.25
C GLN A 126 9.01 -5.10 12.73
N VAL A 127 9.88 -5.96 12.24
CA VAL A 127 11.08 -5.57 11.50
C VAL A 127 10.67 -5.30 10.04
N PRO A 128 10.83 -4.06 9.54
CA PRO A 128 10.50 -3.73 8.15
C PRO A 128 11.27 -4.57 7.14
N PRO A 129 10.76 -4.72 5.89
CA PRO A 129 11.54 -5.35 4.83
C PRO A 129 12.80 -4.52 4.49
N ALA A 130 13.88 -5.18 4.08
CA ALA A 130 15.09 -4.50 3.58
C ALA A 130 14.76 -3.60 2.36
N PHE A 131 13.86 -4.07 1.50
CA PHE A 131 13.35 -3.31 0.35
C PHE A 131 12.19 -2.39 0.77
N SER A 132 12.51 -1.37 1.58
CA SER A 132 11.53 -0.39 2.08
C SER A 132 12.06 1.04 2.02
N ALA A 133 11.14 2.01 2.19
CA ALA A 133 11.48 3.43 2.24
C ALA A 133 12.01 3.90 3.61
N VAL A 134 12.20 2.99 4.56
CA VAL A 134 12.79 3.29 5.88
C VAL A 134 14.19 3.88 5.69
N LYS A 135 14.53 4.90 6.46
CA LYS A 135 15.87 5.50 6.41
C LYS A 135 16.78 4.85 7.45
N VAL A 136 17.97 4.45 6.99
CA VAL A 136 19.09 3.99 7.79
C VAL A 136 20.26 4.94 7.49
N ASP A 137 20.75 5.66 8.49
CA ASP A 137 21.83 6.66 8.36
C ASP A 137 21.58 7.68 7.23
N GLY A 138 20.32 8.18 7.14
CA GLY A 138 19.91 9.17 6.16
C GLY A 138 19.65 8.64 4.75
N ARG A 139 19.94 7.36 4.47
CA ARG A 139 19.70 6.69 3.18
C ARG A 139 18.51 5.76 3.26
N ARG A 140 17.79 5.56 2.17
CA ARG A 140 16.68 4.60 2.15
C ARG A 140 17.22 3.17 2.19
N ALA A 141 16.59 2.30 2.99
CA ALA A 141 16.95 0.88 3.13
C ALA A 141 16.96 0.18 1.77
N TYR A 142 15.97 0.43 0.94
CA TYR A 142 15.85 -0.06 -0.43
C TYR A 142 17.11 0.27 -1.30
N ASP A 143 17.68 1.48 -1.17
CA ASP A 143 18.89 1.87 -1.93
C ASP A 143 20.14 1.12 -1.45
N LEU A 144 20.19 0.77 -0.15
CA LEU A 144 21.27 -0.01 0.45
C LEU A 144 21.13 -1.49 0.06
N ALA A 145 19.93 -2.06 0.14
CA ALA A 145 19.64 -3.45 -0.22
C ALA A 145 19.98 -3.74 -1.68
N ARG A 146 19.61 -2.86 -2.62
CA ARG A 146 19.98 -3.01 -4.04
C ARG A 146 21.49 -2.97 -4.31
N LYS A 147 22.25 -2.33 -3.44
CA LYS A 147 23.71 -2.28 -3.53
C LYS A 147 24.41 -3.42 -2.80
N GLY A 148 23.62 -4.39 -2.27
CA GLY A 148 24.16 -5.51 -1.51
C GLY A 148 24.90 -5.09 -0.22
N ARG A 149 24.53 -3.93 0.36
CA ARG A 149 25.15 -3.46 1.61
C ARG A 149 24.40 -4.07 2.80
N ASP A 150 25.17 -4.53 3.77
CA ASP A 150 24.62 -4.95 5.06
C ASP A 150 24.18 -3.74 5.88
N PHE A 151 23.00 -3.83 6.48
CA PHE A 151 22.46 -2.85 7.42
C PHE A 151 21.42 -3.53 8.32
N GLU A 152 21.23 -3.00 9.49
CA GLU A 152 20.25 -3.49 10.44
C GLU A 152 19.02 -2.59 10.45
N LEU A 153 17.84 -3.19 10.46
CA LEU A 153 16.55 -2.52 10.58
C LEU A 153 15.99 -2.76 11.97
N LYS A 154 15.73 -1.68 12.69
CA LYS A 154 15.10 -1.74 14.00
C LYS A 154 13.62 -2.10 13.87
N ALA A 155 13.15 -2.97 14.76
CA ALA A 155 11.73 -3.24 14.90
C ALA A 155 10.96 -1.95 15.22
N LYS A 156 9.71 -1.91 14.78
CA LYS A 156 8.77 -0.81 15.06
C LYS A 156 7.54 -1.35 15.72
N THR A 157 7.10 -0.66 16.75
CA THR A 157 5.84 -0.94 17.42
C THR A 157 4.68 -0.50 16.52
N LEU A 158 3.81 -1.42 16.16
CA LEU A 158 2.66 -1.24 15.27
C LEU A 158 1.42 -1.86 15.89
N VAL A 159 0.24 -1.52 15.37
CA VAL A 159 -1.02 -2.08 15.85
C VAL A 159 -1.75 -2.73 14.68
N ILE A 160 -2.14 -3.98 14.86
CA ILE A 160 -3.09 -4.70 14.01
C ILE A 160 -4.41 -4.74 14.76
N ASP A 161 -5.44 -4.07 14.25
CA ASP A 161 -6.75 -3.98 14.90
C ASP A 161 -7.59 -5.22 14.61
N GLU A 162 -7.52 -5.71 13.37
CA GLU A 162 -8.26 -6.89 12.91
C GLU A 162 -7.39 -7.72 11.96
N LEU A 163 -7.49 -9.04 12.08
CA LEU A 163 -6.82 -10.00 11.21
C LEU A 163 -7.69 -11.24 11.06
N GLU A 164 -8.20 -11.47 9.86
CA GLU A 164 -9.17 -12.53 9.57
C GLU A 164 -8.67 -13.44 8.45
N LEU A 165 -8.89 -14.75 8.61
CA LEU A 165 -8.70 -15.72 7.55
C LEU A 165 -9.95 -15.76 6.67
N LEU A 166 -9.83 -15.30 5.42
CA LEU A 166 -10.93 -15.30 4.45
C LEU A 166 -11.00 -16.60 3.66
N ASP A 167 -9.84 -17.16 3.30
CA ASP A 167 -9.75 -18.41 2.54
C ASP A 167 -8.51 -19.21 2.97
N TYR A 168 -8.66 -20.53 3.02
CA TYR A 168 -7.63 -21.49 3.35
C TYR A 168 -7.59 -22.59 2.30
N ASP A 169 -6.63 -22.48 1.40
CA ASP A 169 -6.40 -23.42 0.28
C ASP A 169 -4.88 -23.61 0.12
N LEU A 170 -4.30 -24.50 0.96
CA LEU A 170 -2.85 -24.68 1.01
C LEU A 170 -2.23 -24.97 -0.37
N PRO A 171 -1.12 -24.32 -0.70
CA PRO A 171 -0.27 -23.47 0.16
C PRO A 171 -0.70 -21.99 0.21
N ARG A 172 -1.88 -21.63 -0.28
CA ARG A 172 -2.40 -20.26 -0.30
C ARG A 172 -3.30 -19.98 0.90
N LEU A 173 -3.08 -18.79 1.50
CA LEU A 173 -3.99 -18.18 2.46
C LEU A 173 -4.47 -16.85 1.91
N ARG A 174 -5.75 -16.52 2.11
CA ARG A 174 -6.27 -15.17 1.89
C ARG A 174 -6.70 -14.58 3.23
N ILE A 175 -6.18 -13.41 3.55
CA ILE A 175 -6.45 -12.73 4.82
C ILE A 175 -6.96 -11.30 4.59
N ARG A 176 -7.74 -10.81 5.55
CA ARG A 176 -8.09 -9.39 5.69
C ARG A 176 -7.35 -8.82 6.88
N VAL A 177 -6.76 -7.64 6.72
CA VAL A 177 -5.95 -6.97 7.75
C VAL A 177 -6.42 -5.53 7.91
N VAL A 178 -6.74 -5.11 9.14
CA VAL A 178 -6.91 -3.70 9.51
C VAL A 178 -5.77 -3.29 10.44
N CYS A 179 -5.01 -2.26 10.07
CA CYS A 179 -3.78 -1.92 10.79
C CYS A 179 -3.44 -0.43 10.81
N SER A 180 -2.52 -0.08 11.69
CA SER A 180 -1.96 1.26 11.81
C SER A 180 -1.06 1.64 10.63
N LYS A 181 -0.75 2.94 10.49
CA LYS A 181 0.25 3.41 9.50
C LYS A 181 1.61 2.76 9.75
N GLY A 182 2.32 2.48 8.66
CA GLY A 182 3.68 1.96 8.72
C GLY A 182 3.79 0.44 8.81
N THR A 183 2.66 -0.28 8.91
CA THR A 183 2.62 -1.73 8.83
C THR A 183 2.97 -2.20 7.42
N TYR A 184 3.93 -3.09 7.32
CA TYR A 184 4.34 -3.75 6.07
C TYR A 184 3.65 -5.10 5.99
N ILE A 185 2.66 -5.23 5.08
CA ILE A 185 1.92 -6.50 4.91
C ILE A 185 2.85 -7.60 4.36
N ARG A 186 3.88 -7.25 3.59
CA ARG A 186 4.96 -8.16 3.18
C ARG A 186 5.70 -8.77 4.38
N ALA A 187 6.05 -7.94 5.36
CA ALA A 187 6.69 -8.44 6.58
C ALA A 187 5.72 -9.28 7.43
N LEU A 188 4.44 -8.91 7.48
CA LEU A 188 3.42 -9.70 8.16
C LEU A 188 3.27 -11.09 7.52
N ALA A 189 3.31 -11.21 6.19
CA ALA A 189 3.27 -12.49 5.49
C ALA A 189 4.49 -13.37 5.84
N ARG A 190 5.70 -12.79 5.89
CA ARG A 190 6.91 -13.46 6.39
C ARG A 190 6.73 -13.96 7.83
N ASP A 191 6.26 -13.08 8.71
CA ASP A 191 6.14 -13.36 10.15
C ASP A 191 5.09 -14.46 10.43
N ILE A 192 3.95 -14.44 9.70
CA ILE A 192 2.94 -15.50 9.75
C ILE A 192 3.54 -16.83 9.27
N GLY A 193 4.24 -16.84 8.13
CA GLY A 193 4.91 -18.04 7.61
C GLY A 193 5.93 -18.61 8.61
N THR A 194 6.70 -17.74 9.26
CA THR A 194 7.68 -18.12 10.28
C THR A 194 6.98 -18.71 11.53
N ALA A 195 5.91 -18.09 12.01
CA ALA A 195 5.15 -18.56 13.17
C ALA A 195 4.48 -19.92 12.92
N LEU A 196 4.15 -20.23 11.66
CA LEU A 196 3.64 -21.53 11.23
C LEU A 196 4.74 -22.59 11.01
N GLY A 197 6.01 -22.28 11.34
CA GLY A 197 7.14 -23.19 11.09
C GLY A 197 7.38 -23.47 9.61
N SER A 198 7.02 -22.52 8.76
CA SER A 198 7.16 -22.56 7.30
C SER A 198 7.68 -21.21 6.81
N GLY A 199 7.90 -21.06 5.51
CA GLY A 199 8.12 -19.75 4.89
C GLY A 199 6.80 -19.14 4.43
N GLY A 200 6.81 -17.83 4.16
CA GLY A 200 5.64 -17.13 3.63
C GLY A 200 6.01 -15.83 2.92
N HIS A 201 5.33 -15.52 1.82
CA HIS A 201 5.45 -14.24 1.10
C HIS A 201 4.12 -13.86 0.47
N LEU A 202 3.96 -12.58 0.12
CA LEU A 202 2.78 -12.10 -0.59
C LEU A 202 2.79 -12.54 -2.05
N THR A 203 1.63 -12.97 -2.54
CA THR A 203 1.36 -13.19 -3.98
C THR A 203 0.39 -12.17 -4.55
N ALA A 204 -0.46 -11.56 -3.72
CA ALA A 204 -1.29 -10.41 -4.09
C ALA A 204 -1.53 -9.52 -2.88
N LEU A 205 -1.71 -8.23 -3.12
CA LEU A 205 -2.05 -7.25 -2.10
C LEU A 205 -2.98 -6.19 -2.69
N GLN A 206 -4.13 -5.99 -2.05
CA GLN A 206 -5.06 -4.92 -2.39
C GLN A 206 -5.36 -4.09 -1.14
N ARG A 207 -5.12 -2.78 -1.20
CA ARG A 207 -5.56 -1.86 -0.16
C ARG A 207 -6.99 -1.44 -0.42
N THR A 208 -7.93 -1.92 0.39
CA THR A 208 -9.36 -1.70 0.23
C THR A 208 -9.85 -0.42 0.91
N ARG A 209 -9.10 0.09 1.93
CA ARG A 209 -9.47 1.30 2.67
C ARG A 209 -8.26 2.06 3.21
N VAL A 210 -8.38 3.40 3.26
CA VAL A 210 -7.46 4.32 3.97
C VAL A 210 -8.32 5.36 4.69
N GLY A 211 -8.38 5.30 6.03
CA GLY A 211 -9.31 6.12 6.80
C GLY A 211 -10.74 5.93 6.33
N ASP A 212 -11.38 6.99 5.88
CA ASP A 212 -12.76 7.00 5.38
C ASP A 212 -12.88 6.70 3.88
N PHE A 213 -11.77 6.62 3.15
CA PHE A 213 -11.76 6.35 1.72
C PHE A 213 -11.75 4.85 1.45
N THR A 214 -12.75 4.36 0.73
CA THR A 214 -12.92 2.96 0.35
C THR A 214 -12.70 2.76 -1.15
N LEU A 215 -12.49 1.51 -1.56
CA LEU A 215 -12.14 1.18 -2.95
C LEU A 215 -13.26 1.51 -3.94
N ASP A 216 -14.52 1.35 -3.53
CA ASP A 216 -15.70 1.67 -4.34
C ASP A 216 -15.86 3.18 -4.62
N GLN A 217 -15.21 4.04 -3.84
CA GLN A 217 -15.16 5.49 -4.03
C GLN A 217 -14.00 5.93 -4.94
N CYS A 218 -13.14 5.01 -5.36
CA CYS A 218 -11.96 5.33 -6.14
C CYS A 218 -12.25 5.42 -7.63
N PHE A 219 -11.67 6.41 -8.30
CA PHE A 219 -11.60 6.47 -9.75
C PHE A 219 -10.49 5.57 -10.27
N ARG A 220 -10.69 4.99 -11.45
CA ARG A 220 -9.66 4.24 -12.15
C ARG A 220 -8.74 5.19 -12.93
N VAL A 221 -7.55 4.71 -13.27
CA VAL A 221 -6.58 5.51 -14.03
C VAL A 221 -7.09 5.89 -15.42
N GLU A 222 -7.81 4.99 -16.07
CA GLU A 222 -8.46 5.21 -17.37
C GLU A 222 -9.55 6.28 -17.33
N ASP A 223 -10.19 6.48 -16.17
CA ASP A 223 -11.29 7.42 -16.00
C ASP A 223 -10.84 8.84 -15.61
N ILE A 224 -9.53 9.08 -15.43
CA ILE A 224 -8.99 10.38 -14.99
C ILE A 224 -9.50 11.54 -15.86
N GLN A 225 -9.57 11.38 -17.17
CA GLN A 225 -10.04 12.45 -18.06
C GLN A 225 -11.55 12.72 -17.93
N ALA A 226 -12.36 11.67 -17.74
CA ALA A 226 -13.78 11.81 -17.47
C ALA A 226 -14.00 12.50 -16.12
N PHE A 227 -13.33 12.02 -15.08
CA PHE A 227 -13.34 12.64 -13.75
C PHE A 227 -12.99 14.14 -13.80
N LEU A 228 -11.94 14.53 -14.52
CA LEU A 228 -11.55 15.95 -14.64
C LEU A 228 -12.66 16.79 -15.27
N ARG A 229 -13.32 16.29 -16.32
CA ARG A 229 -14.43 17.03 -17.00
C ARG A 229 -15.69 17.14 -16.14
N GLU A 230 -15.98 16.13 -15.34
CA GLU A 230 -17.24 16.04 -14.58
C GLU A 230 -17.15 16.67 -13.18
N HIS A 231 -15.96 16.64 -12.58
CA HIS A 231 -15.81 16.99 -11.16
C HIS A 231 -14.86 18.15 -10.89
N VAL A 232 -14.13 18.64 -11.89
CA VAL A 232 -13.13 19.71 -11.69
C VAL A 232 -13.55 20.98 -12.39
N ALA A 233 -13.53 22.10 -11.65
CA ALA A 233 -13.77 23.40 -12.21
C ALA A 233 -12.75 23.72 -13.31
N PRO A 234 -13.19 24.09 -14.54
CA PRO A 234 -12.27 24.61 -15.54
C PRO A 234 -11.67 25.93 -15.02
N ARG A 235 -10.45 26.22 -15.41
CA ARG A 235 -9.85 27.52 -15.07
C ARG A 235 -10.57 28.60 -15.89
N SER A 236 -11.08 29.65 -15.22
CA SER A 236 -11.51 30.85 -15.90
C SER A 236 -10.29 31.51 -16.53
N ASP A 237 -10.41 31.94 -17.78
CA ASP A 237 -9.35 32.67 -18.56
C ASP A 237 -9.08 34.09 -18.00
N GLU A 238 -9.54 34.41 -16.79
CA GLU A 238 -9.32 35.68 -16.08
C GLU A 238 -8.32 35.49 -14.95
N GLU A 239 -6.99 35.44 -15.27
CA GLU A 239 -5.89 35.98 -14.45
C GLU A 239 -4.57 35.90 -15.20
#